data_3aaa4b64ed6b29f8d7f2816cd77da843
#
_entry.id   3aaa4b64ed6b29f8d7f2816cd77da843
#
_cell.length_a   1.000
_cell.length_b   1.000
_cell.length_c   1.000
_cell.angle_alpha   90.00
_cell.angle_beta   90.00
_cell.angle_gamma   90.00
#
_symmetry.space_group_name_H-M   'P 1'
#
loop_
_entity.id
_entity.type
_entity.pdbx_description
1 polymer ?
#
loop_
_entity_poly.entity_id
_entity_poly.type
_entity_poly.pdbx_seq_one_letter_code
_entity_poly.pdbx_strand_id
1 'polypeptide(L)'
;MDDTIFSLHSWPQAILHIDGDAFFTSCEEVLHPEPKGKPIITGAERAIVACASYAAKKIGIKRGVNLRDAKIICPGLVVLLSDYESYSLFSRRMFMIMRRFTPQVEEYSIDEACPVWIGF
;
A
#
# COMPACT_ATOMS: atom_id res chain seq x y z
N MET A 1 26.94 -6.66 -15.46
CA MET A 1 25.95 -6.10 -16.39
C MET A 1 26.68 -5.29 -17.44
N ASP A 2 26.29 -5.46 -18.69
CA ASP A 2 26.90 -4.73 -19.77
C ASP A 2 26.25 -3.36 -19.94
N ASP A 3 26.97 -2.30 -19.57
CA ASP A 3 26.48 -0.94 -19.65
C ASP A 3 26.25 -0.47 -21.09
N THR A 4 26.85 -1.13 -22.07
CA THR A 4 26.67 -0.75 -23.47
C THR A 4 25.23 -0.95 -23.94
N ILE A 5 24.49 -1.89 -23.34
CA ILE A 5 23.06 -2.10 -23.63
C ILE A 5 22.26 -0.83 -23.34
N PHE A 6 22.56 -0.17 -22.23
CA PHE A 6 21.85 1.05 -21.86
C PHE A 6 22.26 2.25 -22.72
N SER A 7 23.51 2.30 -23.19
CA SER A 7 23.98 3.37 -24.05
C SER A 7 23.37 3.32 -25.45
N LEU A 8 22.94 2.13 -25.90
CA LEU A 8 22.33 1.95 -27.22
C LEU A 8 20.85 2.33 -27.24
N HIS A 9 20.23 2.44 -26.07
CA HIS A 9 18.80 2.74 -25.94
C HIS A 9 18.61 4.04 -25.18
N SER A 10 18.14 5.03 -25.91
CA SER A 10 17.75 6.32 -25.34
C SER A 10 16.23 6.35 -25.20
N TRP A 11 15.75 6.49 -23.99
CA TRP A 11 14.33 6.59 -23.72
C TRP A 11 13.96 8.05 -23.44
N PRO A 12 13.02 8.63 -24.20
CA PRO A 12 12.59 10.00 -23.93
C PRO A 12 11.88 10.12 -22.60
N GLN A 13 11.31 9.01 -22.11
CA GLN A 13 10.53 9.00 -20.88
C GLN A 13 10.60 7.65 -20.22
N ALA A 14 10.74 7.64 -18.90
CA ALA A 14 10.61 6.43 -18.08
C ALA A 14 9.52 6.65 -17.04
N ILE A 15 8.63 5.69 -16.92
CA ILE A 15 7.52 5.73 -15.97
C ILE A 15 7.65 4.55 -15.03
N LEU A 16 7.64 4.83 -13.72
CA LEU A 16 7.61 3.81 -12.69
C LEU A 16 6.22 3.81 -12.05
N HIS A 17 5.59 2.66 -11.97
CA HIS A 17 4.32 2.52 -11.26
C HIS A 17 4.58 1.94 -9.88
N ILE A 18 4.19 2.68 -8.86
CA ILE A 18 4.35 2.28 -7.45
C ILE A 18 2.97 2.15 -6.83
N ASP A 19 2.73 0.99 -6.23
CA ASP A 19 1.47 0.68 -5.55
C ASP A 19 1.80 0.13 -4.16
N GLY A 20 1.28 0.75 -3.11
CA GLY A 20 1.51 0.32 -1.74
C GLY A 20 0.75 -0.97 -1.44
N ASP A 21 1.48 -2.03 -1.14
CA ASP A 21 0.87 -3.32 -0.81
C ASP A 21 0.42 -3.35 0.65
N ALA A 22 -0.82 -3.78 0.88
CA ALA A 22 -1.44 -3.79 2.21
C ALA A 22 -1.26 -2.44 2.93
N PHE A 23 -1.49 -1.35 2.21
CA PHE A 23 -1.10 -0.02 2.65
C PHE A 23 -1.74 0.38 3.98
N PHE A 24 -3.05 0.24 4.12
CA PHE A 24 -3.75 0.67 5.33
C PHE A 24 -3.34 -0.14 6.55
N THR A 25 -3.24 -1.45 6.43
CA THR A 25 -2.78 -2.29 7.54
C THR A 25 -1.32 -2.03 7.87
N SER A 26 -0.48 -1.74 6.88
CA SER A 26 0.91 -1.34 7.11
C SER A 26 1.01 -0.01 7.87
N CYS A 27 0.17 0.96 7.55
CA CYS A 27 0.06 2.21 8.31
C CYS A 27 -0.33 1.93 9.77
N GLU A 28 -1.31 1.05 9.98
CA GLU A 28 -1.76 0.67 11.32
C GLU A 28 -0.66 -0.02 12.12
N GLU A 29 0.16 -0.86 11.48
CA GLU A 29 1.29 -1.50 12.13
C GLU A 29 2.36 -0.51 12.58
N VAL A 30 2.53 0.60 11.87
CA VAL A 30 3.42 1.68 12.28
C VAL A 30 2.85 2.46 13.46
N LEU A 31 1.55 2.76 13.42
CA LEU A 31 0.86 3.50 14.47
C LEU A 31 0.69 2.67 15.74
N HIS A 32 0.46 1.38 15.58
CA HIS A 32 0.20 0.43 16.67
C HIS A 32 1.05 -0.82 16.48
N PRO A 33 2.32 -0.81 16.92
CA PRO A 33 3.25 -1.91 16.63
C PRO A 33 2.92 -3.24 17.32
N GLU A 34 2.12 -3.23 18.38
CA GLU A 34 1.82 -4.44 19.16
C GLU A 34 1.18 -5.58 18.33
N PRO A 35 0.20 -5.32 17.45
CA PRO A 35 -0.37 -6.38 16.63
C PRO A 35 0.45 -6.70 15.37
N LYS A 36 1.62 -6.09 15.19
CA LYS A 36 2.46 -6.35 14.02
C LYS A 36 2.77 -7.84 13.88
N GLY A 37 2.59 -8.37 12.68
CA GLY A 37 2.77 -9.78 12.39
C GLY A 37 1.54 -10.64 12.67
N LYS A 38 0.50 -10.10 13.29
CA LYS A 38 -0.77 -10.79 13.51
C LYS A 38 -1.72 -10.52 12.34
N PRO A 39 -2.74 -11.38 12.14
CA PRO A 39 -3.80 -11.08 11.17
C PRO A 39 -4.57 -9.83 11.58
N ILE A 40 -4.51 -8.81 10.74
CA ILE A 40 -5.15 -7.51 10.94
C ILE A 40 -5.98 -7.18 9.70
N ILE A 41 -7.15 -6.62 9.92
CA ILE A 41 -7.94 -6.03 8.84
C ILE A 41 -8.41 -4.62 9.24
N THR A 42 -8.65 -3.79 8.23
CA THR A 42 -9.34 -2.51 8.39
C THR A 42 -10.68 -2.57 7.66
N GLY A 43 -11.60 -1.67 8.00
CA GLY A 43 -12.90 -1.59 7.36
C GLY A 43 -14.07 -1.96 8.27
N ALA A 44 -13.84 -2.00 9.59
CA ALA A 44 -14.89 -2.35 10.56
C ALA A 44 -16.12 -1.45 10.43
N GLU A 45 -15.95 -0.18 10.06
CA GLU A 45 -17.04 0.78 9.89
C GLU A 45 -17.99 0.41 8.75
N ARG A 46 -17.55 -0.41 7.80
CA ARG A 46 -18.35 -0.90 6.67
C ARG A 46 -18.78 -2.35 6.83
N ALA A 47 -18.39 -2.99 7.93
CA ALA A 47 -18.57 -4.43 8.16
C ALA A 47 -17.97 -5.30 7.05
N ILE A 48 -16.96 -4.81 6.34
CA ILE A 48 -16.21 -5.54 5.31
C ILE A 48 -14.70 -5.38 5.51
N VAL A 49 -13.94 -6.28 4.91
CA VAL A 49 -12.48 -6.17 4.85
C VAL A 49 -12.10 -5.15 3.77
N ALA A 50 -11.68 -3.96 4.18
CA ALA A 50 -11.18 -2.95 3.24
C ALA A 50 -9.71 -3.19 2.90
N CYS A 51 -8.92 -3.63 3.87
CA CYS A 51 -7.51 -3.97 3.70
C CYS A 51 -7.17 -5.12 4.64
N ALA A 52 -6.34 -6.04 4.18
CA ALA A 52 -5.89 -7.19 4.96
C ALA A 52 -4.36 -7.21 5.03
N SER A 53 -3.81 -7.49 6.21
CA SER A 53 -2.37 -7.67 6.39
C SER A 53 -1.90 -8.95 5.68
N TYR A 54 -0.59 -9.09 5.52
CA TYR A 54 -0.01 -10.31 4.93
C TYR A 54 -0.41 -11.56 5.72
N ALA A 55 -0.41 -11.48 7.05
CA ALA A 55 -0.81 -12.59 7.91
C ALA A 55 -2.28 -12.96 7.67
N ALA A 56 -3.16 -11.97 7.50
CA ALA A 56 -4.57 -12.20 7.20
C ALA A 56 -4.77 -12.81 5.81
N LYS A 57 -4.05 -12.30 4.82
CA LYS A 57 -4.09 -12.84 3.45
C LYS A 57 -3.65 -14.29 3.38
N LYS A 58 -2.63 -14.67 4.14
CA LYS A 58 -2.11 -16.04 4.19
C LYS A 58 -3.16 -17.05 4.62
N ILE A 59 -4.06 -16.68 5.50
CA ILE A 59 -5.12 -17.56 5.99
C ILE A 59 -6.43 -17.44 5.21
N GLY A 60 -6.40 -16.72 4.09
CA GLY A 60 -7.52 -16.66 3.16
C GLY A 60 -8.47 -15.48 3.34
N ILE A 61 -8.13 -14.50 4.16
CA ILE A 61 -8.95 -13.28 4.31
C ILE A 61 -8.59 -12.31 3.20
N LYS A 62 -9.55 -12.05 2.32
CA LYS A 62 -9.39 -11.20 1.16
C LYS A 62 -10.20 -9.91 1.30
N ARG A 63 -9.76 -8.88 0.59
CA ARG A 63 -10.49 -7.62 0.46
C ARG A 63 -11.90 -7.89 -0.06
N GLY A 64 -12.89 -7.25 0.54
CA GLY A 64 -14.29 -7.39 0.17
C GLY A 64 -15.05 -8.47 0.91
N VAL A 65 -14.37 -9.35 1.64
CA VAL A 65 -15.02 -10.36 2.50
C VAL A 65 -15.76 -9.63 3.62
N ASN A 66 -16.97 -10.08 3.97
CA ASN A 66 -17.68 -9.48 5.08
C ASN A 66 -17.02 -9.82 6.42
N LEU A 67 -17.20 -8.97 7.40
CA LEU A 67 -16.54 -9.08 8.68
C LEU A 67 -16.90 -10.36 9.43
N ARG A 68 -18.15 -10.79 9.32
CA ARG A 68 -18.61 -12.06 9.95
C ARG A 68 -17.81 -13.24 9.44
N ASP A 69 -17.66 -13.37 8.12
CA ASP A 69 -16.92 -14.46 7.51
C ASP A 69 -15.43 -14.39 7.84
N ALA A 70 -14.86 -13.19 7.86
CA ALA A 70 -13.47 -12.99 8.25
C ALA A 70 -13.20 -13.47 9.68
N LYS A 71 -14.10 -13.18 10.60
CA LYS A 71 -14.00 -13.65 12.00
C LYS A 71 -14.18 -15.15 12.15
N ILE A 72 -14.96 -15.79 11.27
CA ILE A 72 -15.09 -17.25 11.23
C ILE A 72 -13.76 -17.88 10.78
N ILE A 73 -13.14 -17.30 9.73
CA ILE A 73 -11.85 -17.78 9.22
C ILE A 73 -10.76 -17.61 10.30
N CYS A 74 -10.77 -16.49 11.00
CA CYS A 74 -9.78 -16.20 12.03
C CYS A 74 -10.44 -15.62 13.28
N PRO A 75 -10.73 -16.44 14.31
CA PRO A 75 -11.36 -15.94 15.54
C PRO A 75 -10.52 -14.90 16.29
N GLY A 76 -9.18 -14.94 16.17
CA GLY A 76 -8.27 -13.98 16.79
C GLY A 76 -7.95 -12.76 15.92
N LEU A 77 -8.73 -12.51 14.88
CA LEU A 77 -8.51 -11.42 13.96
C LEU A 77 -8.56 -10.07 14.66
N VAL A 78 -7.55 -9.24 14.43
CA VAL A 78 -7.54 -7.85 14.89
C VAL A 78 -8.33 -7.02 13.87
N VAL A 79 -9.43 -6.44 14.32
CA VAL A 79 -10.36 -5.70 13.48
C VAL A 79 -10.28 -4.22 13.84
N LEU A 80 -9.92 -3.39 12.87
CA LEU A 80 -9.70 -1.96 13.08
C LEU A 80 -10.65 -1.13 12.23
N LEU A 81 -11.03 0.02 12.77
CA LEU A 81 -11.67 1.08 11.99
C LEU A 81 -10.64 1.70 11.06
N SER A 82 -11.07 2.12 9.89
CA SER A 82 -10.17 2.81 8.97
C SER A 82 -9.85 4.22 9.47
N ASP A 83 -8.56 4.53 9.53
CA ASP A 83 -8.04 5.84 9.91
C ASP A 83 -7.50 6.56 8.68
N TYR A 84 -8.41 7.05 7.85
CA TYR A 84 -8.06 7.69 6.58
C TYR A 84 -7.21 8.95 6.76
N GLU A 85 -7.36 9.65 7.87
CA GLU A 85 -6.56 10.83 8.15
C GLU A 85 -5.08 10.45 8.28
N SER A 86 -4.77 9.43 9.07
CA SER A 86 -3.40 8.93 9.21
C SER A 86 -2.88 8.33 7.90
N TYR A 87 -3.70 7.58 7.18
CA TYR A 87 -3.29 7.00 5.90
C TYR A 87 -2.95 8.09 4.89
N SER A 88 -3.71 9.18 4.89
CA SER A 88 -3.43 10.33 4.02
C SER A 88 -2.10 11.01 4.35
N LEU A 89 -1.74 11.07 5.62
CA LEU A 89 -0.45 11.62 6.06
C LEU A 89 0.72 10.75 5.57
N PHE A 90 0.61 9.43 5.73
CA PHE A 90 1.62 8.50 5.20
C PHE A 90 1.71 8.58 3.68
N SER A 91 0.59 8.69 3.01
CA SER A 91 0.53 8.85 1.55
C SER A 91 1.29 10.09 1.10
N ARG A 92 1.04 11.24 1.74
CA ARG A 92 1.76 12.48 1.43
C ARG A 92 3.26 12.33 1.60
N ARG A 93 3.70 11.70 2.68
CA ARG A 93 5.12 11.45 2.92
C ARG A 93 5.73 10.60 1.84
N MET A 94 5.03 9.56 1.41
CA MET A 94 5.45 8.68 0.33
C MET A 94 5.62 9.48 -0.98
N PHE A 95 4.64 10.30 -1.34
CA PHE A 95 4.71 11.12 -2.56
C PHE A 95 5.81 12.17 -2.46
N MET A 96 6.04 12.76 -1.31
CA MET A 96 7.14 13.70 -1.09
C MET A 96 8.50 13.04 -1.31
N ILE A 97 8.66 11.80 -0.88
CA ILE A 97 9.88 11.02 -1.14
C ILE A 97 10.06 10.79 -2.63
N MET A 98 9.00 10.41 -3.33
CA MET A 98 9.05 10.22 -4.78
C MET A 98 9.46 11.50 -5.51
N ARG A 99 8.97 12.66 -5.05
CA ARG A 99 9.30 13.97 -5.64
C ARG A 99 10.73 14.41 -5.41
N ARG A 100 11.48 13.75 -4.53
CA ARG A 100 12.93 13.96 -4.40
C ARG A 100 13.69 13.43 -5.61
N PHE A 101 13.13 12.46 -6.31
CA PHE A 101 13.77 11.81 -7.46
C PHE A 101 13.31 12.39 -8.79
N THR A 102 12.08 12.88 -8.85
CA THR A 102 11.52 13.53 -10.05
C THR A 102 10.41 14.49 -9.64
N PRO A 103 10.33 15.69 -10.30
CA PRO A 103 9.23 16.62 -10.03
C PRO A 103 7.89 16.17 -10.59
N GLN A 104 7.90 15.22 -11.55
CA GLN A 104 6.68 14.70 -12.16
C GLN A 104 6.25 13.41 -11.49
N VAL A 105 5.25 13.51 -10.62
CA VAL A 105 4.64 12.37 -9.95
C VAL A 105 3.14 12.47 -10.13
N GLU A 106 2.57 11.53 -10.86
CA GLU A 106 1.12 11.43 -11.00
C GLU A 106 0.57 10.60 -9.85
N GLU A 107 -0.31 11.19 -9.06
CA GLU A 107 -0.97 10.53 -7.94
C GLU A 107 -2.29 9.96 -8.42
N TYR A 108 -2.38 8.63 -8.49
CA TYR A 108 -3.62 7.97 -8.90
C TYR A 108 -4.56 7.70 -7.74
N SER A 109 -4.02 7.35 -6.60
CA SER A 109 -4.80 7.08 -5.39
C SER A 109 -3.93 7.31 -4.17
N ILE A 110 -4.49 7.08 -2.99
CA ILE A 110 -3.79 7.29 -1.72
C ILE A 110 -2.50 6.47 -1.59
N ASP A 111 -2.42 5.32 -2.25
CA ASP A 111 -1.26 4.42 -2.17
C ASP A 111 -0.63 4.12 -3.53
N GLU A 112 -0.97 4.88 -4.55
CA GLU A 112 -0.58 4.56 -5.93
C GLU A 112 -0.15 5.81 -6.68
N ALA A 113 1.04 5.78 -7.25
CA ALA A 113 1.57 6.90 -8.01
C ALA A 113 2.52 6.42 -9.11
N CYS A 114 2.70 7.28 -10.11
CA CYS A 114 3.63 7.07 -11.22
C CYS A 114 4.63 8.21 -11.29
N PRO A 115 5.81 8.07 -10.70
CA PRO A 115 6.91 8.97 -10.97
C PRO A 115 7.35 8.86 -12.43
N VAL A 116 7.63 10.00 -13.05
CA VAL A 116 8.00 10.09 -14.46
C VAL A 116 9.34 10.81 -14.58
N TRP A 117 10.25 10.22 -15.34
CA TRP A 117 11.53 10.82 -15.69
C TRP A 117 11.58 11.13 -17.18
N ILE A 118 12.10 12.28 -17.53
CA ILE A 118 12.26 12.73 -18.92
C ILE A 118 13.74 13.00 -19.19
N GLY A 119 14.20 12.62 -20.37
CA GLY A 119 15.57 12.96 -20.82
C GLY A 119 16.63 11.92 -20.45
N PHE A 120 16.28 10.69 -20.50
CA PHE A 120 17.26 9.60 -20.36
C PHE A 120 18.17 9.49 -21.56
#